data_09f29c1c9327ff7eb85572ae6158fa39
#
_entry.id   09f29c1c9327ff7eb85572ae6158fa39
#
_cell.length_a   1.000
_cell.length_b   1.000
_cell.length_c   1.000
_cell.angle_alpha   90.00
_cell.angle_beta   90.00
_cell.angle_gamma   90.00
#
_symmetry.space_group_name_H-M   'P 1'
#
loop_
_entity.id
_entity.type
_entity.pdbx_description
1 polymer ?
#
loop_
_entity_poly.entity_id
_entity_poly.type
_entity_poly.pdbx_seq_one_letter_code
_entity_poly.pdbx_strand_id
1 'polypeptide(L)'
;YHTTILPFTRLIGGPMDYTPGIFEMDCSKMNPGNTSRVRSTLARQLALYVTMYSPLQMAADVPENYERFMDAFQFIKDVPVDWDESKYLEAEPGEYITIARRAKGTGDWYMGCTAGYNGHESDLKLDFLTPGKKYEATIYADAKDAHWETNPQAYTITTKKVTSKSRLKLKA
;
A
#
# COMPACT_ATOMS: atom_id res chain seq x y z
N TYR A 1 8.12 -6.66 -9.25
CA TYR A 1 7.67 -6.76 -10.64
C TYR A 1 6.24 -7.28 -10.72
N HIS A 2 5.91 -8.49 -10.21
CA HIS A 2 4.57 -9.06 -10.32
C HIS A 2 3.46 -8.15 -9.77
N THR A 3 3.66 -7.50 -8.64
CA THR A 3 2.66 -6.63 -8.01
C THR A 3 2.41 -5.31 -8.77
N THR A 4 3.25 -4.98 -9.74
CA THR A 4 3.04 -3.89 -10.71
C THR A 4 2.56 -4.39 -12.08
N ILE A 5 2.37 -5.71 -12.26
CA ILE A 5 1.80 -6.32 -13.47
C ILE A 5 0.40 -6.90 -13.22
N LEU A 6 0.18 -7.56 -12.08
CA LEU A 6 -1.08 -8.24 -11.77
C LEU A 6 -2.31 -7.32 -11.82
N PRO A 7 -2.25 -6.04 -11.41
CA PRO A 7 -3.36 -5.11 -11.56
C PRO A 7 -3.81 -4.89 -13.01
N PHE A 8 -2.90 -5.05 -13.98
CA PHE A 8 -3.17 -4.86 -15.40
C PHE A 8 -3.49 -6.14 -16.16
N THR A 9 -3.36 -7.27 -15.53
CA THR A 9 -3.56 -8.59 -16.15
C THR A 9 -4.57 -9.44 -15.38
N ARG A 10 -4.16 -10.10 -14.31
CA ARG A 10 -5.00 -11.02 -13.55
C ARG A 10 -6.23 -10.34 -12.94
N LEU A 11 -6.07 -9.12 -12.41
CA LEU A 11 -7.16 -8.40 -11.76
C LEU A 11 -8.19 -7.79 -12.73
N ILE A 12 -7.89 -7.72 -14.04
CA ILE A 12 -8.87 -7.33 -15.06
C ILE A 12 -9.98 -8.41 -15.17
N GLY A 13 -9.64 -9.68 -14.94
CA GLY A 13 -10.60 -10.78 -14.90
C GLY A 13 -11.41 -10.92 -13.61
N GLY A 14 -11.22 -10.02 -12.66
CA GLY A 14 -11.90 -10.02 -11.36
C GLY A 14 -10.92 -10.12 -10.17
N PRO A 15 -11.45 -10.11 -8.95
CA PRO A 15 -10.63 -10.18 -7.74
C PRO A 15 -9.82 -11.49 -7.68
N MET A 16 -8.74 -11.47 -6.96
CA MET A 16 -7.91 -12.65 -6.72
C MET A 16 -7.68 -12.85 -5.24
N ASP A 17 -7.37 -14.08 -4.86
CA ASP A 17 -6.86 -14.40 -3.54
C ASP A 17 -5.45 -13.82 -3.39
N TYR A 18 -5.24 -13.00 -2.36
CA TYR A 18 -3.96 -12.33 -2.13
C TYR A 18 -3.70 -12.09 -0.65
N THR A 19 -2.48 -12.35 -0.22
CA THR A 19 -2.09 -12.29 1.19
C THR A 19 -0.85 -11.39 1.34
N PRO A 20 -1.02 -10.06 1.39
CA PRO A 20 0.07 -9.13 1.65
C PRO A 20 0.38 -8.99 3.15
N GLY A 21 1.26 -8.04 3.49
CA GLY A 21 1.46 -7.62 4.88
C GLY A 21 2.57 -8.37 5.61
N ILE A 22 3.57 -8.89 4.90
CA ILE A 22 4.79 -9.39 5.53
C ILE A 22 5.59 -8.19 6.06
N PHE A 23 5.85 -8.15 7.37
CA PHE A 23 6.66 -7.12 8.03
C PHE A 23 8.09 -7.58 8.28
N GLU A 24 8.32 -8.89 8.48
CA GLU A 24 9.68 -9.42 8.53
C GLU A 24 10.12 -9.88 7.13
N MET A 25 10.98 -9.06 6.51
CA MET A 25 11.43 -9.29 5.13
C MET A 25 12.56 -10.31 5.02
N ASP A 26 13.23 -10.62 6.12
CA ASP A 26 14.35 -11.56 6.19
C ASP A 26 13.87 -12.92 6.71
N CYS A 27 13.67 -13.86 5.82
CA CYS A 27 13.17 -15.19 6.18
C CYS A 27 14.10 -15.97 7.11
N SER A 28 15.39 -15.61 7.20
CA SER A 28 16.34 -16.23 8.12
C SER A 28 16.01 -15.94 9.60
N LYS A 29 15.28 -14.86 9.87
CA LYS A 29 14.81 -14.53 11.24
C LYS A 29 13.80 -15.54 11.77
N MET A 30 13.00 -16.13 10.87
CA MET A 30 12.01 -17.14 11.22
C MET A 30 12.57 -18.56 11.08
N ASN A 31 13.45 -18.77 10.10
CA ASN A 31 14.11 -20.05 9.85
C ASN A 31 15.58 -19.80 9.46
N PRO A 32 16.55 -20.01 10.35
CA PRO A 32 17.97 -19.72 10.08
C PRO A 32 18.56 -20.43 8.85
N GLY A 33 17.95 -21.54 8.42
CA GLY A 33 18.35 -22.24 7.19
C GLY A 33 17.80 -21.62 5.91
N ASN A 34 16.88 -20.65 5.99
CA ASN A 34 16.27 -20.02 4.86
C ASN A 34 16.92 -18.65 4.58
N THR A 35 17.70 -18.56 3.52
CA THR A 35 18.37 -17.32 3.10
C THR A 35 17.52 -16.45 2.17
N SER A 36 16.26 -16.81 1.93
CA SER A 36 15.35 -16.05 1.10
C SER A 36 14.96 -14.72 1.75
N ARG A 37 14.56 -13.76 0.91
CA ARG A 37 14.15 -12.43 1.35
C ARG A 37 12.93 -11.95 0.57
N VAL A 38 12.01 -11.28 1.25
CA VAL A 38 10.91 -10.56 0.62
C VAL A 38 11.45 -9.24 0.05
N ARG A 39 11.40 -9.08 -1.28
CA ARG A 39 11.91 -7.88 -1.96
C ARG A 39 10.85 -6.77 -1.94
N SER A 40 10.67 -6.17 -0.77
CA SER A 40 9.65 -5.15 -0.52
C SER A 40 10.09 -4.25 0.64
N THR A 41 9.35 -3.19 0.86
CA THR A 41 9.40 -2.41 2.10
C THR A 41 8.11 -2.60 2.89
N LEU A 42 8.10 -2.22 4.17
CA LEU A 42 6.92 -2.32 5.03
C LEU A 42 5.78 -1.46 4.48
N ALA A 43 6.05 -0.20 4.11
CA ALA A 43 5.02 0.68 3.55
C ALA A 43 4.46 0.14 2.24
N ARG A 44 5.30 -0.46 1.39
CA ARG A 44 4.83 -1.12 0.16
C ARG A 44 3.92 -2.31 0.46
N GLN A 45 4.19 -3.11 1.50
CA GLN A 45 3.30 -4.19 1.92
C GLN A 45 1.91 -3.67 2.33
N LEU A 46 1.83 -2.52 2.99
CA LEU A 46 0.55 -1.87 3.30
C LEU A 46 -0.17 -1.41 2.02
N ALA A 47 0.54 -0.77 1.09
CA ALA A 47 -0.05 -0.29 -0.16
C ALA A 47 -0.67 -1.41 -1.01
N LEU A 48 -0.15 -2.64 -0.92
CA LEU A 48 -0.67 -3.80 -1.64
C LEU A 48 -2.10 -4.17 -1.22
N TYR A 49 -2.54 -3.87 0.00
CA TYR A 49 -3.94 -4.05 0.43
C TYR A 49 -4.93 -3.24 -0.42
N VAL A 50 -4.47 -2.13 -1.01
CA VAL A 50 -5.30 -1.28 -1.86
C VAL A 50 -5.10 -1.60 -3.34
N THR A 51 -3.86 -1.80 -3.79
CA THR A 51 -3.55 -2.00 -5.21
C THR A 51 -3.92 -3.40 -5.71
N MET A 52 -3.88 -4.41 -4.83
CA MET A 52 -4.21 -5.81 -5.15
C MET A 52 -5.61 -6.12 -4.63
N TYR A 53 -6.63 -5.96 -5.50
CA TYR A 53 -8.02 -6.20 -5.10
C TYR A 53 -8.28 -7.66 -4.76
N SER A 54 -8.64 -7.90 -3.52
CA SER A 54 -9.06 -9.19 -2.99
C SER A 54 -10.16 -8.99 -1.94
N PRO A 55 -11.31 -9.67 -2.05
CA PRO A 55 -12.37 -9.60 -1.05
C PRO A 55 -12.02 -10.38 0.24
N LEU A 56 -11.01 -11.23 0.16
CA LEU A 56 -10.46 -11.97 1.30
C LEU A 56 -8.96 -11.71 1.36
N GLN A 57 -8.56 -10.76 2.18
CA GLN A 57 -7.14 -10.47 2.44
C GLN A 57 -6.77 -10.93 3.84
N MET A 58 -5.69 -11.67 3.92
CA MET A 58 -5.10 -12.12 5.19
C MET A 58 -3.82 -11.36 5.46
N ALA A 59 -3.41 -11.32 6.73
CA ALA A 59 -2.10 -10.82 7.13
C ALA A 59 -1.08 -11.96 7.05
N ALA A 60 -0.04 -11.78 6.24
CA ALA A 60 0.88 -12.86 5.83
C ALA A 60 1.99 -13.18 6.84
N ASP A 61 2.07 -12.45 7.94
CA ASP A 61 3.15 -12.60 8.94
C ASP A 61 2.62 -13.19 10.26
N VAL A 62 3.53 -13.49 11.17
CA VAL A 62 3.20 -13.98 12.51
C VAL A 62 2.94 -12.80 13.47
N PRO A 63 2.12 -13.01 14.52
CA PRO A 63 1.77 -11.94 15.47
C PRO A 63 2.97 -11.21 16.07
N GLU A 64 4.03 -11.93 16.41
CA GLU A 64 5.24 -11.39 17.03
C GLU A 64 5.96 -10.36 16.13
N ASN A 65 5.87 -10.53 14.81
CA ASN A 65 6.42 -9.57 13.87
C ASN A 65 5.55 -8.31 13.77
N TYR A 66 4.23 -8.44 13.87
CA TYR A 66 3.32 -7.29 13.90
C TYR A 66 3.42 -6.48 15.18
N GLU A 67 3.62 -7.14 16.33
CA GLU A 67 3.77 -6.47 17.65
C GLU A 67 4.92 -5.46 17.66
N ARG A 68 5.93 -5.65 16.84
CA ARG A 68 7.04 -4.70 16.68
C ARG A 68 6.66 -3.41 15.96
N PHE A 69 5.54 -3.38 15.24
CA PHE A 69 5.10 -2.30 14.35
C PHE A 69 3.59 -2.07 14.44
N MET A 70 3.05 -1.99 15.65
CA MET A 70 1.61 -1.89 15.88
C MET A 70 0.96 -0.64 15.29
N ASP A 71 1.70 0.44 15.17
CA ASP A 71 1.27 1.68 14.52
C ASP A 71 1.08 1.49 13.00
N ALA A 72 1.99 0.79 12.35
CA ALA A 72 1.83 0.39 10.94
C ALA A 72 0.74 -0.68 10.77
N PHE A 73 0.63 -1.64 11.69
CA PHE A 73 -0.40 -2.67 11.68
C PHE A 73 -1.81 -2.07 11.79
N GLN A 74 -1.96 -0.87 12.35
CA GLN A 74 -3.23 -0.16 12.40
C GLN A 74 -3.84 0.00 11.00
N PHE A 75 -3.04 0.23 9.96
CA PHE A 75 -3.53 0.29 8.59
C PHE A 75 -4.21 -1.03 8.17
N ILE A 76 -3.63 -2.17 8.50
CA ILE A 76 -4.20 -3.50 8.17
C ILE A 76 -5.54 -3.70 8.87
N LYS A 77 -5.69 -3.20 10.10
CA LYS A 77 -6.96 -3.28 10.84
C LYS A 77 -8.04 -2.37 10.27
N ASP A 78 -7.66 -1.25 9.67
CA ASP A 78 -8.58 -0.22 9.19
C ASP A 78 -8.98 -0.41 7.73
N VAL A 79 -8.10 -0.97 6.89
CA VAL A 79 -8.34 -1.09 5.46
C VAL A 79 -9.48 -2.09 5.17
N PRO A 80 -10.53 -1.67 4.43
CA PRO A 80 -11.61 -2.57 4.05
C PRO A 80 -11.22 -3.47 2.87
N VAL A 81 -12.03 -4.49 2.63
CA VAL A 81 -11.85 -5.42 1.50
C VAL A 81 -12.93 -5.24 0.42
N ASP A 82 -13.90 -4.36 0.64
CA ASP A 82 -15.00 -4.10 -0.30
C ASP A 82 -15.12 -2.60 -0.59
N TRP A 83 -15.35 -2.27 -1.85
CA TRP A 83 -15.21 -0.92 -2.39
C TRP A 83 -16.39 -0.52 -3.26
N ASP A 84 -16.89 0.71 -3.09
CA ASP A 84 -17.92 1.29 -3.96
C ASP A 84 -17.34 1.89 -5.22
N GLU A 85 -16.12 2.39 -5.17
CA GLU A 85 -15.51 3.11 -6.27
C GLU A 85 -13.98 2.91 -6.27
N SER A 86 -13.39 2.84 -7.47
CA SER A 86 -11.94 2.79 -7.67
C SER A 86 -11.53 3.79 -8.73
N LYS A 87 -10.50 4.57 -8.43
CA LYS A 87 -9.87 5.54 -9.35
C LYS A 87 -8.42 5.13 -9.57
N TYR A 88 -8.08 4.90 -10.81
CA TYR A 88 -6.68 4.68 -11.25
C TYR A 88 -6.09 6.05 -11.54
N LEU A 89 -5.26 6.58 -10.64
CA LEU A 89 -4.75 7.94 -10.72
C LEU A 89 -3.57 8.06 -11.68
N GLU A 90 -2.70 7.06 -11.65
CA GLU A 90 -1.58 6.90 -12.55
C GLU A 90 -1.19 5.43 -12.62
N ALA A 91 -0.70 4.99 -13.78
CA ALA A 91 -0.37 3.58 -13.96
C ALA A 91 0.53 3.38 -15.20
N GLU A 92 1.58 2.58 -15.02
CA GLU A 92 2.43 2.06 -16.08
C GLU A 92 2.76 0.60 -15.77
N PRO A 93 2.35 -0.36 -16.62
CA PRO A 93 2.55 -1.78 -16.36
C PRO A 93 4.02 -2.14 -16.12
N GLY A 94 4.29 -2.79 -14.99
CA GLY A 94 5.64 -3.18 -14.58
C GLY A 94 6.41 -2.10 -13.83
N GLU A 95 6.05 -0.83 -13.97
CA GLU A 95 6.77 0.29 -13.39
C GLU A 95 6.08 0.81 -12.13
N TYR A 96 4.86 1.29 -12.23
CA TYR A 96 4.13 1.83 -11.06
C TYR A 96 2.62 1.75 -11.22
N ILE A 97 1.92 1.86 -10.10
CA ILE A 97 0.47 2.02 -10.06
C ILE A 97 0.04 2.76 -8.79
N THR A 98 -0.87 3.72 -8.96
CA THR A 98 -1.53 4.42 -7.85
C THR A 98 -3.04 4.33 -8.02
N ILE A 99 -3.71 3.74 -7.04
CA ILE A 99 -5.14 3.54 -7.01
C ILE A 99 -5.72 4.18 -5.75
N ALA A 100 -6.80 4.94 -5.90
CA ALA A 100 -7.64 5.38 -4.80
C ALA A 100 -8.96 4.61 -4.82
N ARG A 101 -9.38 4.06 -3.68
CA ARG A 101 -10.61 3.29 -3.54
C ARG A 101 -11.47 3.84 -2.40
N ARG A 102 -12.76 3.97 -2.64
CA ARG A 102 -13.73 4.39 -1.62
C ARG A 102 -14.30 3.16 -0.93
N ALA A 103 -14.18 3.13 0.40
CA ALA A 103 -14.74 2.08 1.22
C ALA A 103 -16.26 2.00 1.07
N LYS A 104 -16.80 0.80 0.92
CA LYS A 104 -18.21 0.55 0.69
C LYS A 104 -19.09 1.14 1.79
N GLY A 105 -20.11 1.88 1.35
CA GLY A 105 -21.10 2.53 2.25
C GLY A 105 -20.54 3.71 3.04
N THR A 106 -19.36 4.22 2.72
CA THR A 106 -18.72 5.33 3.43
C THR A 106 -18.27 6.45 2.49
N GLY A 107 -17.78 7.54 3.09
CA GLY A 107 -17.07 8.61 2.35
C GLY A 107 -15.55 8.53 2.47
N ASP A 108 -15.00 7.43 3.03
CA ASP A 108 -13.59 7.28 3.31
C ASP A 108 -12.86 6.66 2.11
N TRP A 109 -11.69 7.20 1.84
CA TRP A 109 -10.84 6.77 0.74
C TRP A 109 -9.54 6.18 1.24
N TYR A 110 -9.12 5.12 0.57
CA TYR A 110 -7.84 4.47 0.78
C TYR A 110 -7.05 4.53 -0.51
N MET A 111 -5.78 4.90 -0.43
CA MET A 111 -4.92 5.05 -1.59
C MET A 111 -3.67 4.20 -1.42
N GLY A 112 -3.37 3.39 -2.43
CA GLY A 112 -2.14 2.61 -2.53
C GLY A 112 -1.30 3.13 -3.69
N CYS A 113 -0.02 3.39 -3.42
CA CYS A 113 0.99 3.77 -4.41
C CYS A 113 2.14 2.76 -4.33
N THR A 114 2.41 2.06 -5.42
CA THR A 114 3.50 1.08 -5.50
C THR A 114 4.30 1.26 -6.77
N ALA A 115 5.62 1.14 -6.65
CA ALA A 115 6.53 1.18 -7.78
C ALA A 115 7.32 -0.12 -7.95
N GLY A 116 7.89 -0.29 -9.11
CA GLY A 116 8.83 -1.33 -9.47
C GLY A 116 10.25 -1.01 -9.02
N TYR A 117 11.20 -1.51 -9.78
CA TYR A 117 12.64 -1.41 -9.45
C TYR A 117 13.20 0.02 -9.52
N ASN A 118 12.63 0.84 -10.41
CA ASN A 118 13.12 2.20 -10.67
C ASN A 118 12.59 3.25 -9.70
N GLY A 119 11.67 2.85 -8.80
CA GLY A 119 10.94 3.79 -7.98
C GLY A 119 10.02 4.70 -8.80
N HIS A 120 9.21 5.52 -8.14
CA HIS A 120 8.35 6.50 -8.81
C HIS A 120 8.05 7.68 -7.88
N GLU A 121 8.04 8.88 -8.45
CA GLU A 121 7.60 10.09 -7.76
C GLU A 121 6.25 10.53 -8.32
N SER A 122 5.24 10.51 -7.48
CA SER A 122 3.87 10.86 -7.81
C SER A 122 3.55 12.29 -7.39
N ASP A 123 2.83 13.04 -8.24
CA ASP A 123 2.22 14.33 -7.91
C ASP A 123 0.72 14.28 -8.18
N LEU A 124 -0.02 13.84 -7.20
CA LEU A 124 -1.41 13.44 -7.31
C LEU A 124 -2.37 14.57 -6.99
N LYS A 125 -3.36 14.77 -7.84
CA LYS A 125 -4.55 15.57 -7.53
C LYS A 125 -5.54 14.74 -6.73
N LEU A 126 -6.10 15.33 -5.67
CA LEU A 126 -7.11 14.67 -4.84
C LEU A 126 -8.54 15.05 -5.27
N ASP A 127 -8.76 15.31 -6.57
CA ASP A 127 -10.03 15.79 -7.13
C ASP A 127 -11.16 14.73 -7.09
N PHE A 128 -10.84 13.50 -6.77
CA PHE A 128 -11.81 12.43 -6.47
C PHE A 128 -12.50 12.61 -5.10
N LEU A 129 -11.95 13.44 -4.20
CA LEU A 129 -12.58 13.75 -2.92
C LEU A 129 -13.79 14.66 -3.11
N THR A 130 -14.79 14.54 -2.23
CA THR A 130 -16.00 15.37 -2.29
C THR A 130 -15.66 16.86 -2.18
N PRO A 131 -16.05 17.69 -3.16
CA PRO A 131 -15.81 19.14 -3.11
C PRO A 131 -16.40 19.79 -1.85
N GLY A 132 -15.65 20.70 -1.24
CA GLY A 132 -16.07 21.43 -0.04
C GLY A 132 -15.91 20.65 1.27
N LYS A 133 -15.66 19.33 1.23
CA LYS A 133 -15.39 18.51 2.41
C LYS A 133 -13.90 18.56 2.77
N LYS A 134 -13.61 18.63 4.07
CA LYS A 134 -12.25 18.47 4.62
C LYS A 134 -12.04 17.03 5.04
N TYR A 135 -10.87 16.49 4.73
CA TYR A 135 -10.45 15.15 5.11
C TYR A 135 -9.15 15.22 5.92
N GLU A 136 -8.95 14.25 6.75
CA GLU A 136 -7.66 13.97 7.37
C GLU A 136 -7.03 12.78 6.65
N ALA A 137 -5.84 12.97 6.09
CA ALA A 137 -5.09 11.94 5.39
C ALA A 137 -3.97 11.43 6.31
N THR A 138 -4.03 10.16 6.69
CA THR A 138 -2.91 9.46 7.35
C THR A 138 -2.07 8.79 6.29
N ILE A 139 -0.78 9.11 6.23
CA ILE A 139 0.15 8.67 5.18
C ILE A 139 1.18 7.76 5.81
N TYR A 140 1.19 6.50 5.39
CA TYR A 140 2.21 5.50 5.68
C TYR A 140 3.15 5.44 4.49
N ALA A 141 4.38 5.84 4.65
CA ALA A 141 5.34 5.95 3.55
C ALA A 141 6.72 5.41 3.96
N ASP A 142 7.49 5.01 2.97
CA ASP A 142 8.90 4.71 3.16
C ASP A 142 9.65 5.89 3.77
N ALA A 143 10.52 5.64 4.75
CA ALA A 143 11.43 6.64 5.26
C ALA A 143 12.49 6.99 4.19
N LYS A 144 13.21 8.10 4.38
CA LYS A 144 14.23 8.55 3.39
C LYS A 144 15.33 7.54 3.14
N ASP A 145 15.66 6.75 4.14
CA ASP A 145 16.69 5.72 4.14
C ASP A 145 16.12 4.31 3.97
N ALA A 146 14.82 4.19 3.66
CA ALA A 146 14.21 2.91 3.37
C ALA A 146 14.79 2.30 2.09
N HIS A 147 15.09 1.02 2.15
CA HIS A 147 15.58 0.26 1.01
C HIS A 147 15.20 -1.21 1.19
N TRP A 148 14.63 -1.81 0.15
CA TRP A 148 14.11 -3.18 0.21
C TRP A 148 15.11 -4.24 0.68
N GLU A 149 16.41 -4.01 0.52
CA GLU A 149 17.46 -4.95 0.87
C GLU A 149 18.11 -4.62 2.22
N THR A 150 18.47 -3.35 2.44
CA THR A 150 19.30 -2.93 3.58
C THR A 150 18.49 -2.34 4.74
N ASN A 151 17.32 -1.74 4.45
CA ASN A 151 16.47 -1.10 5.47
C ASN A 151 14.98 -1.18 5.12
N PRO A 152 14.40 -2.39 4.95
CA PRO A 152 13.04 -2.56 4.43
C PRO A 152 11.92 -2.17 5.40
N GLN A 153 12.23 -2.05 6.69
CA GLN A 153 11.26 -1.77 7.76
C GLN A 153 11.24 -0.29 8.16
N ALA A 154 12.01 0.58 7.47
CA ALA A 154 12.02 2.00 7.73
C ALA A 154 10.81 2.68 7.08
N TYR A 155 9.94 3.26 7.88
CA TYR A 155 8.74 3.97 7.42
C TYR A 155 8.47 5.21 8.27
N THR A 156 7.57 6.05 7.78
CA THR A 156 7.04 7.21 8.49
C THR A 156 5.52 7.19 8.45
N ILE A 157 4.89 7.69 9.51
CA ILE A 157 3.45 7.95 9.57
C ILE A 157 3.24 9.43 9.78
N THR A 158 2.53 10.07 8.87
CA THR A 158 2.24 11.52 8.94
C THR A 158 0.77 11.77 8.67
N THR A 159 0.23 12.81 9.30
CA THR A 159 -1.18 13.23 9.13
C THR A 159 -1.24 14.61 8.51
N LYS A 160 -2.11 14.79 7.51
CA LYS A 160 -2.35 16.06 6.82
C LYS A 160 -3.83 16.31 6.63
N LYS A 161 -4.24 17.58 6.73
CA LYS A 161 -5.60 18.00 6.30
C LYS A 161 -5.58 18.27 4.81
N VAL A 162 -6.52 17.66 4.09
CA VAL A 162 -6.63 17.74 2.63
C VAL A 162 -8.07 18.00 2.19
N THR A 163 -8.21 18.47 0.96
CA THR A 163 -9.50 18.68 0.29
C THR A 163 -9.39 18.21 -1.17
N SER A 164 -10.49 18.25 -1.92
CA SER A 164 -10.49 17.96 -3.37
C SER A 164 -9.58 18.88 -4.20
N LYS A 165 -9.13 20.01 -3.65
CA LYS A 165 -8.20 20.95 -4.31
C LYS A 165 -6.73 20.69 -3.96
N SER A 166 -6.48 19.79 -3.03
CA SER A 166 -5.12 19.48 -2.58
C SER A 166 -4.35 18.65 -3.60
N ARG A 167 -3.03 18.77 -3.55
CA ARG A 167 -2.09 17.89 -4.24
C ARG A 167 -1.25 17.14 -3.21
N LEU A 168 -0.90 15.92 -3.53
CA LEU A 168 -0.09 15.06 -2.67
C LEU A 168 1.11 14.56 -3.47
N LYS A 169 2.31 14.88 -2.98
CA LYS A 169 3.56 14.35 -3.53
C LYS A 169 3.98 13.14 -2.71
N LEU A 170 4.18 12.02 -3.36
CA LEU A 170 4.60 10.75 -2.78
C LEU A 170 5.82 10.22 -3.54
N LYS A 171 6.61 9.41 -2.85
CA LYS A 171 7.72 8.66 -3.44
C LYS A 171 7.51 7.18 -3.09
N ALA A 172 7.57 6.31 -4.09
CA ALA A 172 7.42 4.86 -3.97
C ALA A 172 8.62 4.14 -4.63
#